data_8e869cfa9db24110c4057c2fbbe2ac48
#
_entry.id   8e869cfa9db24110c4057c2fbbe2ac48
#
_cell.length_a   1.000
_cell.length_b   1.000
_cell.length_c   1.000
_cell.angle_alpha   90.00
_cell.angle_beta   90.00
_cell.angle_gamma   90.00
#
_symmetry.space_group_name_H-M   'P 1'
#
loop_
_entity.id
_entity.type
_entity.pdbx_description
1 polymer ?
#
loop_
_entity_poly.entity_id
_entity_poly.type
_entity_poly.pdbx_seq_one_letter_code
_entity_poly.pdbx_strand_id
1 'polypeptide(L)'
;MTVLLEVKNLTRIFGSLRAVNGVNFTIREGELVGLIGPNGAGKSTLYNLIAGAIRPTAGAIVLNGMEVTGWKPYNAAKAGVARTFQIPKPYRNLNVIDNVVVSALMHHRSVAEARAAAEGILVDFGLSDYLESPIGVLTVGLLKRLEVARAVALQPRLVLFDEIMAGLTPTEVRSMTGLVASLPGRGITVIWVEHVLYAIMNTVRRIMVMHRGQLIADDAPEKIAKDPTVIKAYFGEEMPVA
;
A
#
# COMPACT_ATOMS: atom_id res chain seq x y z
N MET A 1 17.35 -6.88 -11.10
CA MET A 1 16.07 -6.90 -10.34
C MET A 1 14.94 -7.23 -11.31
N THR A 2 14.14 -8.23 -10.97
CA THR A 2 13.04 -8.76 -11.80
C THR A 2 11.83 -7.81 -11.71
N VAL A 3 11.07 -7.67 -12.81
CA VAL A 3 9.80 -6.93 -12.79
C VAL A 3 8.76 -7.79 -12.08
N LEU A 4 8.17 -7.26 -10.99
CA LEU A 4 7.11 -7.93 -10.24
C LEU A 4 5.73 -7.54 -10.74
N LEU A 5 5.48 -6.24 -10.91
CA LEU A 5 4.20 -5.71 -11.38
C LEU A 5 4.42 -4.88 -12.64
N GLU A 6 3.60 -5.10 -13.65
CA GLU A 6 3.54 -4.29 -14.86
C GLU A 6 2.10 -3.87 -15.12
N VAL A 7 1.89 -2.58 -15.27
CA VAL A 7 0.60 -1.97 -15.57
C VAL A 7 0.68 -1.37 -16.97
N LYS A 8 -0.24 -1.79 -17.87
CA LYS A 8 -0.23 -1.45 -19.30
C LYS A 8 -1.52 -0.76 -19.71
N ASN A 9 -1.45 0.51 -20.08
CA ASN A 9 -2.56 1.33 -20.57
C ASN A 9 -3.83 1.20 -19.72
N LEU A 10 -3.64 1.08 -18.41
CA LEU A 10 -4.72 0.78 -17.48
C LEU A 10 -5.69 1.96 -17.42
N THR A 11 -6.98 1.65 -17.65
CA THR A 11 -8.04 2.65 -17.70
C THR A 11 -9.25 2.19 -16.90
N ARG A 12 -9.82 3.11 -16.13
CA ARG A 12 -11.11 2.91 -15.45
C ARG A 12 -11.99 4.12 -15.59
N ILE A 13 -13.20 3.91 -16.11
CA ILE A 13 -14.23 4.92 -16.33
C ILE A 13 -15.42 4.60 -15.43
N PHE A 14 -15.98 5.62 -14.76
CA PHE A 14 -17.23 5.59 -14.02
C PHE A 14 -18.17 6.64 -14.61
N GLY A 15 -19.16 6.20 -15.38
CA GLY A 15 -20.00 7.12 -16.16
C GLY A 15 -19.15 7.97 -17.11
N SER A 16 -19.13 9.28 -16.93
CA SER A 16 -18.29 10.22 -17.69
C SER A 16 -16.89 10.44 -17.09
N LEU A 17 -16.66 10.01 -15.84
CA LEU A 17 -15.40 10.24 -15.14
C LEU A 17 -14.35 9.18 -15.52
N ARG A 18 -13.23 9.61 -16.08
CA ARG A 18 -12.03 8.78 -16.27
C ARG A 18 -11.15 8.85 -15.01
N ALA A 19 -11.43 7.96 -14.05
CA ALA A 19 -10.71 7.94 -12.77
C ALA A 19 -9.26 7.43 -12.89
N VAL A 20 -8.99 6.53 -13.85
CA VAL A 20 -7.65 6.12 -14.29
C VAL A 20 -7.66 6.12 -15.82
N ASN A 21 -6.65 6.72 -16.45
CA ASN A 21 -6.65 7.01 -17.87
C ASN A 21 -5.29 6.69 -18.52
N GLY A 22 -5.17 5.50 -19.08
CA GLY A 22 -3.99 5.05 -19.83
C GLY A 22 -2.70 4.96 -18.99
N VAL A 23 -2.81 4.59 -17.71
CA VAL A 23 -1.67 4.53 -16.79
C VAL A 23 -0.73 3.37 -17.16
N ASN A 24 0.57 3.68 -17.23
CA ASN A 24 1.64 2.72 -17.50
C ASN A 24 2.75 2.87 -16.48
N PHE A 25 3.18 1.78 -15.86
CA PHE A 25 4.39 1.71 -15.02
C PHE A 25 4.79 0.26 -14.75
N THR A 26 6.01 0.09 -14.25
CA THR A 26 6.51 -1.19 -13.74
C THR A 26 7.05 -1.04 -12.33
N ILE A 27 6.91 -2.07 -11.51
CA ILE A 27 7.51 -2.16 -10.16
C ILE A 27 8.40 -3.40 -10.14
N ARG A 28 9.62 -3.25 -9.62
CA ARG A 28 10.57 -4.34 -9.47
C ARG A 28 10.45 -4.99 -8.09
N GLU A 29 10.90 -6.23 -7.98
CA GLU A 29 10.95 -6.92 -6.70
C GLU A 29 11.83 -6.17 -5.68
N GLY A 30 11.32 -6.05 -4.45
CA GLY A 30 12.00 -5.35 -3.37
C GLY A 30 12.00 -3.82 -3.49
N GLU A 31 11.27 -3.23 -4.45
CA GLU A 31 11.11 -1.76 -4.48
C GLU A 31 10.14 -1.29 -3.40
N LEU A 32 10.47 -0.14 -2.82
CA LEU A 32 9.56 0.69 -2.03
C LEU A 32 9.29 1.97 -2.81
N VAL A 33 8.08 2.09 -3.37
CA VAL A 33 7.69 3.18 -4.25
C VAL A 33 6.58 4.00 -3.61
N GLY A 34 6.73 5.31 -3.59
CA GLY A 34 5.69 6.26 -3.19
C GLY A 34 4.72 6.53 -4.34
N LEU A 35 3.42 6.58 -4.05
CA LEU A 35 2.41 7.06 -4.99
C LEU A 35 1.69 8.26 -4.38
N ILE A 36 1.94 9.44 -4.93
CA ILE A 36 1.37 10.69 -4.45
C ILE A 36 0.47 11.35 -5.50
N GLY A 37 -0.20 12.41 -5.11
CA GLY A 37 -1.07 13.21 -5.96
C GLY A 37 -2.22 13.84 -5.16
N PRO A 38 -2.86 14.89 -5.66
CA PRO A 38 -3.97 15.55 -4.99
C PRO A 38 -5.17 14.60 -4.77
N ASN A 39 -6.14 15.06 -3.96
CA ASN A 39 -7.40 14.34 -3.78
C ASN A 39 -8.13 14.24 -5.12
N GLY A 40 -8.71 13.07 -5.40
CA GLY A 40 -9.35 12.80 -6.69
C GLY A 40 -8.40 12.49 -7.85
N ALA A 41 -7.08 12.41 -7.63
CA ALA A 41 -6.10 12.07 -8.68
C ALA A 41 -6.25 10.65 -9.26
N GLY A 42 -7.00 9.74 -8.59
CA GLY A 42 -7.20 8.36 -9.04
C GLY A 42 -6.40 7.30 -8.29
N LYS A 43 -5.63 7.67 -7.26
CA LYS A 43 -4.76 6.76 -6.48
C LYS A 43 -5.51 5.55 -5.92
N SER A 44 -6.59 5.78 -5.17
CA SER A 44 -7.40 4.69 -4.58
C SER A 44 -8.08 3.83 -5.64
N THR A 45 -8.45 4.42 -6.80
CA THR A 45 -8.96 3.67 -7.95
C THR A 45 -7.89 2.75 -8.51
N LEU A 46 -6.66 3.25 -8.71
CA LEU A 46 -5.53 2.45 -9.16
C LEU A 46 -5.24 1.28 -8.21
N TYR A 47 -5.24 1.52 -6.90
CA TYR A 47 -5.09 0.48 -5.88
C TYR A 47 -6.19 -0.58 -5.96
N ASN A 48 -7.45 -0.15 -6.10
CA ASN A 48 -8.58 -1.07 -6.24
C ASN A 48 -8.48 -1.94 -7.50
N LEU A 49 -7.92 -1.40 -8.60
CA LEU A 49 -7.66 -2.15 -9.83
C LEU A 49 -6.58 -3.21 -9.61
N ILE A 50 -5.43 -2.84 -9.01
CA ILE A 50 -4.31 -3.77 -8.75
C ILE A 50 -4.72 -4.86 -7.75
N ALA A 51 -5.47 -4.50 -6.69
CA ALA A 51 -5.96 -5.44 -5.70
C ALA A 51 -7.15 -6.29 -6.18
N GLY A 52 -7.65 -6.08 -7.40
CA GLY A 52 -8.78 -6.82 -7.96
C GLY A 52 -10.14 -6.47 -7.36
N ALA A 53 -10.25 -5.37 -6.58
CA ALA A 53 -11.50 -4.93 -5.99
C ALA A 53 -12.48 -4.34 -7.02
N ILE A 54 -11.95 -3.79 -8.11
CA ILE A 54 -12.72 -3.34 -9.28
C ILE A 54 -12.06 -3.83 -10.55
N ARG A 55 -12.84 -3.99 -11.62
CA ARG A 55 -12.32 -4.38 -12.94
C ARG A 55 -11.91 -3.15 -13.74
N PRO A 56 -10.82 -3.19 -14.51
CA PRO A 56 -10.49 -2.13 -15.45
C PRO A 56 -11.52 -2.06 -16.59
N THR A 57 -11.62 -0.89 -17.22
CA THR A 57 -12.38 -0.69 -18.46
C THR A 57 -11.53 -1.10 -19.66
N ALA A 58 -10.21 -0.86 -19.59
CA ALA A 58 -9.23 -1.26 -20.61
C ALA A 58 -7.86 -1.37 -19.98
N GLY A 59 -6.91 -1.96 -20.72
CA GLY A 59 -5.54 -2.17 -20.29
C GLY A 59 -5.35 -3.48 -19.55
N ALA A 60 -4.12 -3.74 -19.12
CA ALA A 60 -3.73 -5.01 -18.49
C ALA A 60 -2.88 -4.79 -17.24
N ILE A 61 -2.97 -5.74 -16.30
CA ILE A 61 -2.13 -5.85 -15.12
C ILE A 61 -1.43 -7.21 -15.19
N VAL A 62 -0.10 -7.20 -15.15
CA VAL A 62 0.72 -8.40 -15.13
C VAL A 62 1.48 -8.46 -13.81
N LEU A 63 1.34 -9.55 -13.07
CA LEU A 63 2.02 -9.81 -11.81
C LEU A 63 2.93 -11.02 -11.99
N ASN A 64 4.23 -10.84 -11.77
CA ASN A 64 5.21 -11.91 -11.92
C ASN A 64 5.11 -12.65 -13.28
N GLY A 65 4.95 -11.89 -14.37
CA GLY A 65 4.80 -12.43 -15.72
C GLY A 65 3.43 -13.03 -16.06
N MET A 66 2.50 -13.10 -15.11
CA MET A 66 1.15 -13.63 -15.30
C MET A 66 0.14 -12.49 -15.42
N GLU A 67 -0.73 -12.52 -16.41
CA GLU A 67 -1.82 -11.56 -16.51
C GLU A 67 -2.88 -11.82 -15.43
N VAL A 68 -3.13 -10.80 -14.61
CA VAL A 68 -4.07 -10.85 -13.48
C VAL A 68 -5.22 -9.85 -13.64
N THR A 69 -5.41 -9.33 -14.84
CA THR A 69 -6.41 -8.30 -15.15
C THR A 69 -7.82 -8.73 -14.76
N GLY A 70 -8.45 -7.93 -13.90
CA GLY A 70 -9.83 -8.19 -13.45
C GLY A 70 -10.00 -9.39 -12.52
N TRP A 71 -8.94 -9.92 -11.94
CA TRP A 71 -9.02 -10.93 -10.92
C TRP A 71 -9.82 -10.44 -9.71
N LYS A 72 -10.45 -11.38 -9.00
CA LYS A 72 -11.11 -11.09 -7.72
C LYS A 72 -10.06 -10.92 -6.61
N PRO A 73 -10.36 -10.17 -5.53
CA PRO A 73 -9.40 -9.88 -4.46
C PRO A 73 -8.74 -11.12 -3.86
N TYR A 74 -9.48 -12.21 -3.68
CA TYR A 74 -8.92 -13.43 -3.11
C TYR A 74 -7.89 -14.11 -4.03
N ASN A 75 -8.04 -13.99 -5.36
CA ASN A 75 -7.06 -14.49 -6.31
C ASN A 75 -5.80 -13.62 -6.30
N ALA A 76 -5.95 -12.29 -6.22
CA ALA A 76 -4.83 -11.36 -6.06
C ALA A 76 -4.07 -11.67 -4.76
N ALA A 77 -4.78 -11.90 -3.65
CA ALA A 77 -4.16 -12.29 -2.38
C ALA A 77 -3.38 -13.61 -2.48
N LYS A 78 -3.96 -14.65 -3.12
CA LYS A 78 -3.26 -15.93 -3.37
C LYS A 78 -2.01 -15.77 -4.25
N ALA A 79 -2.01 -14.80 -5.16
CA ALA A 79 -0.85 -14.46 -5.99
C ALA A 79 0.18 -13.59 -5.27
N GLY A 80 -0.04 -13.26 -4.01
CA GLY A 80 0.87 -12.49 -3.16
C GLY A 80 0.66 -10.97 -3.20
N VAL A 81 -0.54 -10.49 -3.53
CA VAL A 81 -0.90 -9.07 -3.40
C VAL A 81 -1.69 -8.85 -2.11
N ALA A 82 -1.12 -8.14 -1.14
CA ALA A 82 -1.84 -7.68 0.05
C ALA A 82 -2.15 -6.18 -0.04
N ARG A 83 -3.15 -5.73 0.70
CA ARG A 83 -3.48 -4.31 0.84
C ARG A 83 -3.92 -3.99 2.25
N THR A 84 -3.67 -2.77 2.69
CA THR A 84 -4.31 -2.17 3.85
C THR A 84 -5.51 -1.34 3.44
N PHE A 85 -6.30 -0.94 4.43
CA PHE A 85 -7.41 -0.01 4.25
C PHE A 85 -7.10 1.29 4.98
N GLN A 86 -7.51 2.41 4.43
CA GLN A 86 -7.39 3.73 5.06
C GLN A 86 -7.95 3.74 6.49
N ILE A 87 -9.11 3.09 6.67
CA ILE A 87 -9.71 2.84 7.99
C ILE A 87 -9.47 1.37 8.32
N PRO A 88 -8.73 1.05 9.42
CA PRO A 88 -8.48 -0.33 9.83
C PRO A 88 -9.77 -1.12 10.02
N LYS A 89 -9.79 -2.35 9.52
CA LYS A 89 -10.92 -3.28 9.60
C LYS A 89 -10.53 -4.56 10.35
N PRO A 90 -10.25 -4.50 11.66
CA PRO A 90 -9.95 -5.69 12.43
C PRO A 90 -11.22 -6.53 12.64
N TYR A 91 -11.02 -7.82 12.88
CA TYR A 91 -12.09 -8.72 13.35
C TYR A 91 -12.36 -8.44 14.82
N ARG A 92 -13.40 -7.68 15.10
CA ARG A 92 -13.68 -7.12 16.46
C ARG A 92 -13.96 -8.19 17.53
N ASN A 93 -14.42 -9.37 17.12
CA ASN A 93 -14.72 -10.50 18.01
C ASN A 93 -13.49 -11.40 18.28
N LEU A 94 -12.34 -11.07 17.71
CA LEU A 94 -11.08 -11.77 17.92
C LEU A 94 -10.13 -10.88 18.70
N ASN A 95 -9.21 -11.48 19.47
CA ASN A 95 -8.09 -10.77 20.08
C ASN A 95 -7.06 -10.34 19.02
N VAL A 96 -6.00 -9.66 19.44
CA VAL A 96 -4.98 -9.10 18.56
C VAL A 96 -4.25 -10.21 17.79
N ILE A 97 -3.80 -11.26 18.48
CA ILE A 97 -3.04 -12.34 17.82
C ILE A 97 -3.93 -13.11 16.82
N ASP A 98 -5.16 -13.41 17.17
CA ASP A 98 -6.06 -14.16 16.31
C ASP A 98 -6.43 -13.37 15.05
N ASN A 99 -6.45 -12.04 15.11
CA ASN A 99 -6.57 -11.19 13.93
C ASN A 99 -5.45 -11.41 12.91
N VAL A 100 -4.23 -11.71 13.36
CA VAL A 100 -3.08 -11.98 12.49
C VAL A 100 -3.05 -13.45 12.09
N VAL A 101 -3.42 -14.37 12.99
CA VAL A 101 -3.55 -15.82 12.72
C VAL A 101 -4.44 -16.08 11.52
N VAL A 102 -5.60 -15.40 11.41
CA VAL A 102 -6.49 -15.54 10.24
C VAL A 102 -5.76 -15.30 8.91
N SER A 103 -4.86 -14.32 8.87
CA SER A 103 -4.05 -14.04 7.68
C SER A 103 -2.96 -15.10 7.48
N ALA A 104 -2.28 -15.51 8.55
CA ALA A 104 -1.18 -16.47 8.53
C ALA A 104 -1.65 -17.87 8.09
N LEU A 105 -2.88 -18.26 8.39
CA LEU A 105 -3.47 -19.56 7.99
C LEU A 105 -3.45 -19.80 6.48
N MET A 106 -3.27 -18.76 5.68
CA MET A 106 -3.17 -18.90 4.22
C MET A 106 -1.91 -19.67 3.79
N HIS A 107 -0.85 -19.67 4.63
CA HIS A 107 0.45 -20.24 4.32
C HIS A 107 0.92 -21.30 5.33
N HIS A 108 0.17 -21.56 6.39
CA HIS A 108 0.50 -22.53 7.41
C HIS A 108 -0.48 -23.71 7.46
N ARG A 109 0.02 -24.89 7.76
CA ARG A 109 -0.77 -26.14 7.75
C ARG A 109 -1.57 -26.36 9.03
N SER A 110 -1.22 -25.68 10.12
CA SER A 110 -1.90 -25.79 11.40
C SER A 110 -2.11 -24.44 12.05
N VAL A 111 -3.09 -24.34 12.94
CA VAL A 111 -3.35 -23.14 13.74
C VAL A 111 -2.15 -22.82 14.65
N ALA A 112 -1.47 -23.84 15.17
CA ALA A 112 -0.30 -23.68 16.02
C ALA A 112 0.87 -23.01 15.25
N GLU A 113 1.16 -23.46 14.02
CA GLU A 113 2.18 -22.84 13.17
C GLU A 113 1.79 -21.38 12.82
N ALA A 114 0.54 -21.16 12.43
CA ALA A 114 0.05 -19.83 12.10
C ALA A 114 0.13 -18.86 13.30
N ARG A 115 -0.16 -19.38 14.52
CA ARG A 115 -0.08 -18.60 15.76
C ARG A 115 1.37 -18.22 16.10
N ALA A 116 2.30 -19.16 15.99
CA ALA A 116 3.73 -18.89 16.21
C ALA A 116 4.26 -17.83 15.22
N ALA A 117 3.89 -17.94 13.93
CA ALA A 117 4.25 -16.95 12.92
C ALA A 117 3.61 -15.58 13.21
N ALA A 118 2.34 -15.55 13.61
CA ALA A 118 1.63 -14.32 13.97
C ALA A 118 2.27 -13.62 15.18
N GLU A 119 2.66 -14.38 16.21
CA GLU A 119 3.34 -13.86 17.38
C GLU A 119 4.67 -13.18 17.02
N GLY A 120 5.53 -13.82 16.21
CA GLY A 120 6.76 -13.24 15.73
C GLY A 120 6.54 -11.92 14.98
N ILE A 121 5.53 -11.86 14.11
CA ILE A 121 5.17 -10.63 13.40
C ILE A 121 4.71 -9.54 14.38
N LEU A 122 3.85 -9.88 15.34
CA LEU A 122 3.34 -8.91 16.31
C LEU A 122 4.44 -8.35 17.21
N VAL A 123 5.43 -9.16 17.59
CA VAL A 123 6.63 -8.70 18.31
C VAL A 123 7.40 -7.69 17.46
N ASP A 124 7.67 -7.99 16.20
CA ASP A 124 8.37 -7.09 15.27
C ASP A 124 7.64 -5.75 15.09
N PHE A 125 6.31 -5.78 15.17
CA PHE A 125 5.45 -4.59 15.03
C PHE A 125 5.16 -3.88 16.37
N GLY A 126 5.79 -4.31 17.48
CA GLY A 126 5.64 -3.70 18.80
C GLY A 126 4.24 -3.85 19.38
N LEU A 127 3.65 -5.03 19.21
CA LEU A 127 2.33 -5.42 19.70
C LEU A 127 2.41 -6.58 20.69
N SER A 128 3.61 -6.93 21.18
CA SER A 128 3.84 -8.05 22.12
C SER A 128 2.99 -7.99 23.38
N ASP A 129 2.78 -6.79 23.93
CA ASP A 129 2.05 -6.59 25.18
C ASP A 129 0.52 -6.71 25.02
N TYR A 130 0.05 -6.84 23.77
CA TYR A 130 -1.37 -6.82 23.41
C TYR A 130 -1.89 -8.13 22.82
N LEU A 131 -1.08 -9.19 22.75
CA LEU A 131 -1.39 -10.42 21.99
C LEU A 131 -2.80 -10.95 22.28
N GLU A 132 -3.14 -11.14 23.55
CA GLU A 132 -4.42 -11.67 23.98
C GLU A 132 -5.47 -10.57 24.27
N SER A 133 -5.12 -9.31 24.02
CA SER A 133 -6.02 -8.20 24.30
C SER A 133 -7.15 -8.11 23.28
N PRO A 134 -8.35 -7.68 23.68
CA PRO A 134 -9.41 -7.35 22.75
C PRO A 134 -9.04 -6.12 21.90
N ILE A 135 -9.51 -6.07 20.66
CA ILE A 135 -9.20 -4.98 19.73
C ILE A 135 -9.57 -3.58 20.27
N GLY A 136 -10.59 -3.50 21.11
CA GLY A 136 -11.11 -2.24 21.65
C GLY A 136 -10.15 -1.48 22.58
N VAL A 137 -9.07 -2.10 23.06
CA VAL A 137 -8.06 -1.42 23.89
C VAL A 137 -6.94 -0.77 23.07
N LEU A 138 -6.87 -1.07 21.77
CA LEU A 138 -5.83 -0.54 20.91
C LEU A 138 -6.07 0.93 20.56
N THR A 139 -5.02 1.74 20.65
CA THR A 139 -5.00 3.11 20.09
C THR A 139 -5.06 3.07 18.57
N VAL A 140 -5.31 4.21 17.94
CA VAL A 140 -5.29 4.34 16.47
C VAL A 140 -3.93 3.88 15.90
N GLY A 141 -2.82 4.25 16.54
CA GLY A 141 -1.48 3.84 16.13
C GLY A 141 -1.27 2.33 16.19
N LEU A 142 -1.72 1.68 17.28
CA LEU A 142 -1.63 0.22 17.41
C LEU A 142 -2.56 -0.51 16.43
N LEU A 143 -3.75 0.03 16.15
CA LEU A 143 -4.65 -0.51 15.12
C LEU A 143 -4.03 -0.45 13.73
N LYS A 144 -3.33 0.63 13.39
CA LYS A 144 -2.61 0.75 12.11
C LYS A 144 -1.45 -0.25 12.02
N ARG A 145 -0.70 -0.46 13.10
CA ARG A 145 0.35 -1.50 13.17
C ARG A 145 -0.24 -2.90 12.99
N LEU A 146 -1.36 -3.19 13.63
CA LEU A 146 -2.07 -4.47 13.47
C LEU A 146 -2.51 -4.68 12.01
N GLU A 147 -3.01 -3.64 11.33
CA GLU A 147 -3.40 -3.71 9.92
C GLU A 147 -2.20 -4.08 9.02
N VAL A 148 -1.03 -3.45 9.25
CA VAL A 148 0.20 -3.77 8.52
C VAL A 148 0.68 -5.19 8.86
N ALA A 149 0.64 -5.59 10.15
CA ALA A 149 1.00 -6.94 10.59
C ALA A 149 0.13 -8.02 9.90
N ARG A 150 -1.19 -7.79 9.79
CA ARG A 150 -2.11 -8.67 9.06
C ARG A 150 -1.77 -8.77 7.58
N ALA A 151 -1.40 -7.66 6.95
CA ALA A 151 -0.98 -7.65 5.55
C ALA A 151 0.33 -8.43 5.35
N VAL A 152 1.31 -8.28 6.26
CA VAL A 152 2.59 -9.01 6.22
C VAL A 152 2.41 -10.50 6.50
N ALA A 153 1.47 -10.89 7.37
CA ALA A 153 1.16 -12.28 7.68
C ALA A 153 0.62 -13.08 6.48
N LEU A 154 0.12 -12.40 5.44
CA LEU A 154 -0.21 -13.00 4.15
C LEU A 154 1.04 -13.38 3.32
N GLN A 155 2.25 -13.19 3.84
CA GLN A 155 3.53 -13.41 3.13
C GLN A 155 3.51 -12.82 1.71
N PRO A 156 3.16 -11.55 1.55
CA PRO A 156 2.92 -10.97 0.24
C PRO A 156 4.24 -10.72 -0.50
N ARG A 157 4.18 -10.80 -1.83
CA ARG A 157 5.24 -10.29 -2.71
C ARG A 157 5.08 -8.79 -2.96
N LEU A 158 3.83 -8.30 -2.95
CA LEU A 158 3.46 -6.90 -3.14
C LEU A 158 2.47 -6.46 -2.06
N VAL A 159 2.77 -5.38 -1.36
CA VAL A 159 1.83 -4.72 -0.45
C VAL A 159 1.45 -3.34 -0.98
N LEU A 160 0.17 -3.05 -0.91
CA LEU A 160 -0.41 -1.75 -1.24
C LEU A 160 -0.83 -1.05 0.06
N PHE A 161 -0.09 -0.03 0.50
CA PHE A 161 -0.41 0.76 1.69
C PHE A 161 -1.19 2.01 1.32
N ASP A 162 -2.40 2.14 1.87
CA ASP A 162 -3.31 3.26 1.61
C ASP A 162 -3.48 4.12 2.88
N GLU A 163 -2.76 5.23 2.96
CA GLU A 163 -2.82 6.26 4.02
C GLU A 163 -2.71 5.68 5.44
N ILE A 164 -1.73 4.80 5.66
CA ILE A 164 -1.54 4.13 6.95
C ILE A 164 -1.05 5.07 8.06
N MET A 165 -0.59 6.28 7.72
CA MET A 165 -0.11 7.28 8.67
C MET A 165 -1.20 8.27 9.14
N ALA A 166 -2.39 8.23 8.54
CA ALA A 166 -3.45 9.17 8.88
C ALA A 166 -3.87 9.02 10.35
N GLY A 167 -3.87 10.15 11.09
CA GLY A 167 -4.25 10.20 12.50
C GLY A 167 -3.15 9.78 13.48
N LEU A 168 -1.92 9.52 13.02
CA LEU A 168 -0.77 9.20 13.88
C LEU A 168 -0.08 10.47 14.39
N THR A 169 0.45 10.39 15.60
CA THR A 169 1.37 11.40 16.16
C THR A 169 2.71 11.38 15.40
N PRO A 170 3.51 12.47 15.45
CA PRO A 170 4.82 12.50 14.78
C PRO A 170 5.77 11.37 15.20
N THR A 171 5.69 10.92 16.45
CA THR A 171 6.49 9.79 16.95
C THR A 171 6.03 8.47 16.36
N GLU A 172 4.71 8.24 16.28
CA GLU A 172 4.14 7.05 15.65
C GLU A 172 4.42 7.03 14.14
N VAL A 173 4.34 8.18 13.46
CA VAL A 173 4.74 8.32 12.05
C VAL A 173 6.17 7.86 11.84
N ARG A 174 7.14 8.37 12.63
CA ARG A 174 8.55 7.94 12.54
C ARG A 174 8.71 6.44 12.73
N SER A 175 8.06 5.88 13.75
CA SER A 175 8.11 4.45 14.03
C SER A 175 7.52 3.60 12.90
N MET A 176 6.34 3.98 12.40
CA MET A 176 5.70 3.30 11.27
C MET A 176 6.52 3.41 9.99
N THR A 177 7.13 4.58 9.73
CA THR A 177 8.05 4.77 8.59
C THR A 177 9.21 3.79 8.65
N GLY A 178 9.82 3.59 9.83
CA GLY A 178 10.88 2.59 10.01
C GLY A 178 10.41 1.16 9.73
N LEU A 179 9.21 0.79 10.15
CA LEU A 179 8.61 -0.50 9.86
C LEU A 179 8.40 -0.70 8.35
N VAL A 180 7.80 0.28 7.66
CA VAL A 180 7.59 0.22 6.20
C VAL A 180 8.93 0.13 5.45
N ALA A 181 9.93 0.93 5.86
CA ALA A 181 11.26 0.93 5.25
C ALA A 181 12.00 -0.41 5.40
N SER A 182 11.66 -1.22 6.40
CA SER A 182 12.27 -2.55 6.63
C SER A 182 11.71 -3.65 5.71
N LEU A 183 10.52 -3.47 5.13
CA LEU A 183 9.82 -4.51 4.37
C LEU A 183 10.56 -4.99 3.11
N PRO A 184 11.22 -4.12 2.32
CA PRO A 184 12.03 -4.57 1.20
C PRO A 184 13.15 -5.54 1.60
N GLY A 185 13.77 -5.33 2.76
CA GLY A 185 14.76 -6.25 3.33
C GLY A 185 14.21 -7.64 3.69
N ARG A 186 12.90 -7.77 3.78
CA ARG A 186 12.16 -9.04 3.96
C ARG A 186 11.65 -9.63 2.65
N GLY A 187 12.06 -9.08 1.50
CA GLY A 187 11.60 -9.51 0.17
C GLY A 187 10.21 -9.01 -0.23
N ILE A 188 9.64 -8.05 0.51
CA ILE A 188 8.32 -7.51 0.25
C ILE A 188 8.43 -6.22 -0.57
N THR A 189 7.79 -6.19 -1.74
CA THR A 189 7.67 -4.99 -2.57
C THR A 189 6.52 -4.14 -2.06
N VAL A 190 6.68 -2.82 -2.07
CA VAL A 190 5.68 -1.90 -1.49
C VAL A 190 5.33 -0.79 -2.47
N ILE A 191 4.04 -0.57 -2.70
CA ILE A 191 3.53 0.69 -3.23
C ILE A 191 2.80 1.40 -2.09
N TRP A 192 3.21 2.63 -1.80
CA TRP A 192 2.79 3.36 -0.62
C TRP A 192 2.15 4.68 -0.97
N VAL A 193 0.82 4.79 -0.75
CA VAL A 193 0.07 6.06 -0.85
C VAL A 193 0.08 6.75 0.49
N GLU A 194 0.50 8.01 0.53
CA GLU A 194 0.46 8.84 1.71
C GLU A 194 0.24 10.32 1.38
N HIS A 195 -0.32 11.04 2.36
CA HIS A 195 -0.42 12.49 2.37
C HIS A 195 0.65 13.14 3.24
N VAL A 196 1.30 12.37 4.11
CA VAL A 196 2.44 12.82 4.92
C VAL A 196 3.69 12.81 4.02
N LEU A 197 3.84 13.85 3.19
CA LEU A 197 4.91 13.94 2.20
C LEU A 197 6.30 13.75 2.80
N TYR A 198 6.52 14.25 4.03
CA TYR A 198 7.79 14.05 4.73
C TYR A 198 8.15 12.55 4.88
N ALA A 199 7.19 11.69 5.21
CA ALA A 199 7.44 10.25 5.35
C ALA A 199 7.83 9.63 4.00
N ILE A 200 7.09 9.93 2.93
CA ILE A 200 7.40 9.45 1.57
C ILE A 200 8.77 9.94 1.11
N MET A 201 8.97 11.28 1.10
CA MET A 201 10.17 11.91 0.53
C MET A 201 11.48 11.44 1.16
N ASN A 202 11.46 11.09 2.46
CA ASN A 202 12.66 10.65 3.18
C ASN A 202 12.85 9.12 3.23
N THR A 203 11.91 8.34 2.68
CA THR A 203 11.93 6.88 2.83
C THR A 203 12.07 6.16 1.50
N VAL A 204 11.38 6.62 0.47
CA VAL A 204 11.38 5.96 -0.84
C VAL A 204 12.49 6.49 -1.73
N ARG A 205 12.89 5.68 -2.71
CA ARG A 205 13.87 6.09 -3.73
C ARG A 205 13.21 6.48 -5.06
N ARG A 206 11.90 6.26 -5.16
CA ARG A 206 11.12 6.50 -6.38
C ARG A 206 9.71 6.94 -5.99
N ILE A 207 9.22 7.96 -6.65
CA ILE A 207 7.87 8.49 -6.45
C ILE A 207 7.17 8.57 -7.80
N MET A 208 6.00 7.99 -7.85
CA MET A 208 5.03 8.14 -8.93
C MET A 208 4.01 9.21 -8.54
N VAL A 209 3.70 10.13 -9.44
CA VAL A 209 2.75 11.22 -9.20
C VAL A 209 1.54 11.07 -10.10
N MET A 210 0.36 10.92 -9.50
CA MET A 210 -0.90 10.92 -10.23
C MET A 210 -1.60 12.27 -10.19
N HIS A 211 -2.17 12.66 -11.33
CA HIS A 211 -3.06 13.81 -11.44
C HIS A 211 -4.15 13.54 -12.48
N ARG A 212 -5.42 13.80 -12.16
CA ARG A 212 -6.59 13.61 -13.05
C ARG A 212 -6.60 12.25 -13.77
N GLY A 213 -6.27 11.19 -13.03
CA GLY A 213 -6.28 9.82 -13.55
C GLY A 213 -5.03 9.42 -14.35
N GLN A 214 -4.08 10.28 -14.54
CA GLN A 214 -2.85 10.02 -15.29
C GLN A 214 -1.62 10.02 -14.39
N LEU A 215 -0.57 9.29 -14.78
CA LEU A 215 0.74 9.39 -14.19
C LEU A 215 1.48 10.55 -14.88
N ILE A 216 1.76 11.61 -14.13
CA ILE A 216 2.39 12.82 -14.65
C ILE A 216 3.89 12.91 -14.40
N ALA A 217 4.39 12.16 -13.40
CA ALA A 217 5.82 12.06 -13.11
C ALA A 217 6.14 10.72 -12.43
N ASP A 218 7.36 10.24 -12.62
CA ASP A 218 7.88 8.98 -12.05
C ASP A 218 9.42 9.11 -11.97
N ASP A 219 9.93 9.55 -10.82
CA ASP A 219 11.37 9.79 -10.64
C ASP A 219 11.76 9.76 -9.13
N ALA A 220 13.03 10.07 -8.85
CA ALA A 220 13.54 10.22 -7.50
C ALA A 220 12.88 11.42 -6.75
N PRO A 221 12.75 11.34 -5.40
CA PRO A 221 12.08 12.37 -4.60
C PRO A 221 12.60 13.79 -4.86
N GLU A 222 13.91 13.98 -5.01
CA GLU A 222 14.55 15.29 -5.20
C GLU A 222 14.18 15.94 -6.54
N LYS A 223 13.90 15.12 -7.57
CA LYS A 223 13.43 15.60 -8.87
C LYS A 223 11.93 15.91 -8.83
N ILE A 224 11.15 15.02 -8.22
CA ILE A 224 9.70 15.21 -8.04
C ILE A 224 9.40 16.53 -7.30
N ALA A 225 10.18 16.86 -6.26
CA ALA A 225 10.03 18.08 -5.48
C ALA A 225 10.26 19.37 -6.29
N LYS A 226 10.99 19.27 -7.40
CA LYS A 226 11.36 20.40 -8.27
C LYS A 226 10.63 20.39 -9.62
N ASP A 227 9.82 19.37 -9.89
CA ASP A 227 9.11 19.23 -11.16
C ASP A 227 7.99 20.27 -11.27
N PRO A 228 8.04 21.20 -12.25
CA PRO A 228 7.01 22.22 -12.42
C PRO A 228 5.60 21.64 -12.65
N THR A 229 5.50 20.49 -13.32
CA THR A 229 4.22 19.82 -13.58
C THR A 229 3.61 19.31 -12.28
N VAL A 230 4.45 18.76 -11.40
CA VAL A 230 4.04 18.29 -10.07
C VAL A 230 3.62 19.46 -9.19
N ILE A 231 4.42 20.52 -9.15
CA ILE A 231 4.12 21.73 -8.37
C ILE A 231 2.78 22.33 -8.82
N LYS A 232 2.58 22.48 -10.14
CA LYS A 232 1.32 22.97 -10.70
C LYS A 232 0.12 22.06 -10.36
N ALA A 233 0.31 20.76 -10.32
CA ALA A 233 -0.75 19.80 -9.98
C ALA A 233 -1.22 19.92 -8.52
N TYR A 234 -0.34 20.31 -7.61
CA TYR A 234 -0.66 20.46 -6.18
C TYR A 234 -1.15 21.86 -5.79
N PHE A 235 -0.56 22.91 -6.37
CA PHE A 235 -0.79 24.31 -5.97
C PHE A 235 -1.61 25.11 -6.98
N GLY A 236 -1.91 24.57 -8.17
CA GLY A 236 -2.62 25.26 -9.24
C GLY A 236 -1.69 26.15 -10.08
N GLU A 237 -2.28 26.99 -10.95
CA GLU A 237 -1.53 27.83 -11.90
C GLU A 237 -0.91 29.09 -11.29
N GLU A 238 -1.28 29.44 -10.04
CA GLU A 238 -0.84 30.68 -9.36
C GLU A 238 0.13 30.37 -8.22
N MET A 239 1.42 30.14 -8.55
CA MET A 239 2.50 30.49 -7.64
C MET A 239 3.30 31.61 -8.28
N PRO A 240 3.35 32.81 -7.68
CA PRO A 240 4.35 33.82 -8.09
C PRO A 240 5.73 33.21 -7.79
N VAL A 241 6.56 33.17 -8.83
CA VAL A 241 7.98 32.88 -8.68
C VAL A 241 8.56 34.02 -7.85
N ALA A 242 8.97 33.74 -6.60
CA ALA A 242 9.75 34.63 -5.78
C ALA A 242 11.21 34.54 -6.16
#